data_f600f9410cff3d27af161a761588d63f
#
_entry.id   f600f9410cff3d27af161a761588d63f
#
_cell.length_a   1.000
_cell.length_b   1.000
_cell.length_c   1.000
_cell.angle_alpha   90.00
_cell.angle_beta   90.00
_cell.angle_gamma   90.00
#
_symmetry.space_group_name_H-M   'P 1'
#
loop_
_entity.id
_entity.type
_entity.pdbx_description
1 polymer ?
#
loop_
_entity_poly.entity_id
_entity_poly.type
_entity_poly.pdbx_seq_one_letter_code
_entity_poly.pdbx_strand_id
1 'polypeptide(L)'
;MRYPIVIHKDPESCYGVTVPDLPGCFSAGNTVEEALMQAAEAVECYLEGLLLDSEPIPNPKDITFHTNNPDYAGGLWETVSIDLAALAREVTSKKLVSLSKVSIL
;
A
#
# COMPACT_ATOMS: atom_id res chain seq x y z
N MET A 1 3.94 8.37 7.18
CA MET A 1 2.79 7.49 7.42
C MET A 1 3.23 6.04 7.34
N ARG A 2 2.89 5.23 8.32
CA ARG A 2 3.32 3.84 8.38
C ARG A 2 2.11 2.91 8.39
N TYR A 3 2.03 2.04 7.39
CA TYR A 3 0.96 1.05 7.31
C TYR A 3 1.45 -0.31 7.77
N PRO A 4 0.76 -0.94 8.75
CA PRO A 4 1.05 -2.33 9.09
C PRO A 4 0.75 -3.24 7.91
N ILE A 5 1.60 -4.22 7.71
CA ILE A 5 1.40 -5.29 6.74
C ILE A 5 1.60 -6.63 7.42
N VAL A 6 0.92 -7.64 6.92
CA VAL A 6 1.09 -9.00 7.41
C VAL A 6 1.51 -9.90 6.27
N ILE A 7 2.57 -10.68 6.50
CA ILE A 7 3.17 -11.57 5.51
C ILE A 7 2.86 -13.00 5.89
N HIS A 8 2.30 -13.76 4.95
CA HIS A 8 2.02 -15.18 5.11
C HIS A 8 2.80 -15.98 4.09
N LYS A 9 3.40 -17.08 4.52
CA LYS A 9 4.07 -18.01 3.62
C LYS A 9 3.04 -18.96 3.02
N ASP A 10 2.92 -18.93 1.71
CA ASP A 10 2.12 -19.90 0.99
C ASP A 10 2.88 -21.24 0.98
N PRO A 11 2.26 -22.36 1.37
CA PRO A 11 2.96 -23.66 1.43
C PRO A 11 3.63 -24.06 0.13
N GLU A 12 3.13 -23.63 -1.00
CA GLU A 12 3.60 -24.13 -2.30
C GLU A 12 4.48 -23.16 -3.08
N SER A 13 4.55 -21.86 -2.73
CA SER A 13 5.29 -20.96 -3.61
C SER A 13 5.85 -19.72 -2.96
N CYS A 14 5.04 -18.73 -2.65
CA CYS A 14 5.53 -17.39 -2.37
C CYS A 14 5.04 -16.87 -1.04
N TYR A 15 5.52 -15.69 -0.69
CA TYR A 15 5.04 -14.93 0.46
C TYR A 15 3.93 -14.00 -0.01
N GLY A 16 2.74 -14.12 0.58
CA GLY A 16 1.64 -13.20 0.33
C GLY A 16 1.63 -12.10 1.36
N VAL A 17 1.27 -10.88 0.94
CA VAL A 17 1.19 -9.72 1.82
C VAL A 17 -0.22 -9.15 1.77
N THR A 18 -0.78 -8.87 2.95
CA THR A 18 -2.03 -8.15 3.10
C THR A 18 -1.77 -6.84 3.83
N VAL A 19 -2.43 -5.77 3.38
CA VAL A 19 -2.37 -4.46 4.04
C VAL A 19 -3.73 -4.21 4.69
N PRO A 20 -3.87 -4.51 6.00
CA PRO A 20 -5.19 -4.49 6.64
C PRO A 20 -5.94 -3.17 6.57
N ASP A 21 -5.24 -2.03 6.66
CA ASP A 21 -5.87 -0.72 6.63
C ASP A 21 -6.30 -0.27 5.23
N LEU A 22 -5.87 -0.98 4.19
CA LEU A 22 -6.17 -0.67 2.80
C LEU A 22 -6.89 -1.87 2.16
N PRO A 23 -8.23 -1.92 2.25
CA PRO A 23 -8.99 -3.06 1.71
C PRO A 23 -8.70 -3.31 0.24
N GLY A 24 -8.42 -4.56 -0.11
CA GLY A 24 -8.09 -4.93 -1.48
C GLY A 24 -6.63 -4.70 -1.88
N CYS A 25 -5.80 -4.20 -0.98
CA CYS A 25 -4.37 -4.00 -1.24
C CYS A 25 -3.60 -5.26 -0.84
N PHE A 26 -3.12 -5.99 -1.83
CA PHE A 26 -2.37 -7.23 -1.66
C PHE A 26 -1.11 -7.21 -2.49
N SER A 27 -0.13 -8.00 -2.07
CA SER A 27 1.13 -8.13 -2.77
C SER A 27 1.71 -9.52 -2.55
N ALA A 28 2.81 -9.83 -3.22
CA ALA A 28 3.50 -11.11 -3.08
C ALA A 28 4.96 -11.00 -3.50
N GLY A 29 5.77 -11.94 -3.08
CA GLY A 29 7.15 -12.03 -3.47
C GLY A 29 7.70 -13.43 -3.20
N ASN A 30 8.80 -13.78 -3.86
CA ASN A 30 9.45 -15.08 -3.69
C ASN A 30 10.30 -15.14 -2.42
N THR A 31 10.69 -13.99 -1.91
CA THR A 31 11.42 -13.83 -0.65
C THR A 31 10.70 -12.80 0.21
N VAL A 32 11.02 -12.76 1.50
CA VAL A 32 10.48 -11.75 2.41
C VAL A 32 10.88 -10.35 1.93
N GLU A 33 12.13 -10.18 1.51
CA GLU A 33 12.62 -8.87 1.01
C GLU A 33 11.85 -8.43 -0.23
N GLU A 34 11.64 -9.32 -1.18
CA GLU A 34 10.86 -9.04 -2.38
C GLU A 34 9.42 -8.71 -2.03
N ALA A 35 8.82 -9.48 -1.11
CA ALA A 35 7.46 -9.24 -0.65
C ALA A 35 7.31 -7.85 -0.02
N LEU A 36 8.30 -7.42 0.78
CA LEU A 36 8.30 -6.09 1.38
C LEU A 36 8.39 -4.99 0.34
N MET A 37 9.27 -5.15 -0.66
CA MET A 37 9.41 -4.19 -1.76
C MET A 37 8.13 -4.08 -2.57
N GLN A 38 7.53 -5.21 -2.91
CA GLN A 38 6.27 -5.23 -3.65
C GLN A 38 5.12 -4.64 -2.85
N ALA A 39 5.12 -4.88 -1.53
CA ALA A 39 4.13 -4.29 -0.64
C ALA A 39 4.23 -2.76 -0.62
N ALA A 40 5.44 -2.22 -0.56
CA ALA A 40 5.64 -0.77 -0.59
C ALA A 40 5.10 -0.17 -1.89
N GLU A 41 5.39 -0.79 -3.03
CA GLU A 41 4.86 -0.35 -4.33
C GLU A 41 3.34 -0.44 -4.39
N ALA A 42 2.77 -1.52 -3.85
CA ALA A 42 1.32 -1.72 -3.83
C ALA A 42 0.62 -0.65 -2.98
N VAL A 43 1.18 -0.31 -1.83
CA VAL A 43 0.63 0.74 -0.96
C VAL A 43 0.72 2.09 -1.66
N GLU A 44 1.86 2.43 -2.25
CA GLU A 44 2.01 3.68 -2.99
C GLU A 44 1.00 3.78 -4.13
N CYS A 45 0.85 2.72 -4.90
CA CYS A 45 -0.10 2.67 -6.01
C CYS A 45 -1.54 2.84 -5.53
N TYR A 46 -1.90 2.18 -4.43
CA TYR A 46 -3.23 2.29 -3.84
C TYR A 46 -3.52 3.72 -3.39
N LEU A 47 -2.58 4.33 -2.66
CA LEU A 47 -2.75 5.70 -2.17
C LEU A 47 -2.74 6.71 -3.31
N GLU A 48 -1.93 6.50 -4.34
CA GLU A 48 -1.93 7.34 -5.54
C GLU A 48 -3.30 7.32 -6.21
N GLY A 49 -3.92 6.16 -6.31
CA GLY A 49 -5.27 6.04 -6.86
C GLY A 49 -6.30 6.83 -6.06
N LEU A 50 -6.22 6.76 -4.72
CA LEU A 50 -7.11 7.53 -3.85
C LEU A 50 -6.90 9.03 -4.02
N LEU A 51 -5.65 9.47 -4.11
CA LEU A 51 -5.34 10.89 -4.32
C LEU A 51 -5.84 11.38 -5.67
N LEU A 52 -5.70 10.59 -6.72
CA LEU A 52 -6.20 10.93 -8.05
C LEU A 52 -7.72 11.08 -8.07
N ASP A 53 -8.42 10.25 -7.32
CA ASP A 53 -9.87 10.27 -7.23
C ASP A 53 -10.40 11.21 -6.15
N SER A 54 -9.52 11.93 -5.47
CA SER A 54 -9.86 12.81 -4.35
C SER A 54 -10.60 12.08 -3.22
N GLU A 55 -10.27 10.81 -3.02
CA GLU A 55 -10.82 10.00 -1.94
C GLU A 55 -10.02 10.17 -0.66
N PRO A 56 -10.65 10.00 0.51
CA PRO A 56 -9.94 10.10 1.78
C PRO A 56 -8.84 9.03 1.90
N ILE A 57 -7.71 9.43 2.50
CA ILE A 57 -6.62 8.51 2.78
C ILE A 57 -6.88 7.85 4.14
N PRO A 58 -6.99 6.51 4.19
CA PRO A 58 -7.17 5.82 5.46
C PRO A 58 -6.01 6.04 6.40
N ASN A 59 -6.30 6.40 7.65
CA ASN A 59 -5.26 6.49 8.67
C ASN A 59 -4.82 5.10 9.08
N PRO A 60 -3.50 4.83 9.12
CA PRO A 60 -3.03 3.53 9.57
C PRO A 60 -3.33 3.33 11.06
N LYS A 61 -3.79 2.14 11.39
CA LYS A 61 -4.00 1.72 12.76
C LYS A 61 -2.75 1.03 13.28
N ASP A 62 -2.64 0.94 14.60
CA ASP A 62 -1.54 0.25 15.23
C ASP A 62 -1.58 -1.25 14.89
N ILE A 63 -0.42 -1.89 14.81
CA ILE A 63 -0.33 -3.34 14.59
C ILE A 63 -1.19 -4.10 15.59
N THR A 64 -1.18 -3.66 16.85
CA THR A 64 -1.95 -4.30 17.92
C THR A 64 -3.45 -4.35 17.64
N PHE A 65 -3.96 -3.39 16.87
CA PHE A 65 -5.36 -3.40 16.46
C PHE A 65 -5.68 -4.61 15.57
N HIS A 66 -4.73 -5.02 14.75
CA HIS A 66 -4.93 -6.09 13.77
C HIS A 66 -4.49 -7.47 14.25
N THR A 67 -3.62 -7.55 15.27
CA THR A 67 -3.06 -8.84 15.70
C THR A 67 -4.08 -9.77 16.30
N ASN A 68 -5.21 -9.27 16.77
CA ASN A 68 -6.30 -10.07 17.31
C ASN A 68 -7.22 -10.66 16.25
N ASN A 69 -7.06 -10.26 15.01
CA ASN A 69 -7.87 -10.79 13.92
C ASN A 69 -7.38 -12.21 13.57
N PRO A 70 -8.26 -13.23 13.69
CA PRO A 70 -7.84 -14.61 13.40
C PRO A 70 -7.43 -14.84 11.95
N ASP A 71 -7.87 -13.98 11.02
CA ASP A 71 -7.47 -14.08 9.61
C ASP A 71 -5.98 -13.83 9.42
N TYR A 72 -5.33 -13.16 10.38
CA TYR A 72 -3.90 -12.82 10.30
C TYR A 72 -3.04 -13.68 11.22
N ALA A 73 -3.62 -14.70 11.83
CA ALA A 73 -2.89 -15.58 12.75
C ALA A 73 -1.74 -16.27 12.02
N GLY A 74 -0.59 -16.31 12.67
CA GLY A 74 0.62 -16.95 12.13
C GLY A 74 1.38 -16.11 11.11
N GLY A 75 0.90 -14.91 10.79
CA GLY A 75 1.59 -14.02 9.88
C GLY A 75 2.75 -13.25 10.53
N LEU A 76 3.68 -12.83 9.70
CA LEU A 76 4.79 -11.97 10.11
C LEU A 76 4.37 -10.51 9.92
N TRP A 77 4.42 -9.72 10.99
CA TRP A 77 4.05 -8.32 10.95
C TRP A 77 5.24 -7.42 10.65
N GLU A 78 5.04 -6.51 9.72
CA GLU A 78 6.00 -5.47 9.36
C GLU A 78 5.25 -4.17 9.11
N THR A 79 5.97 -3.09 8.85
CA THR A 79 5.37 -1.81 8.48
C THR A 79 5.98 -1.30 7.18
N VAL A 80 5.16 -0.59 6.40
CA VAL A 80 5.59 0.11 5.19
C VAL A 80 5.48 1.59 5.46
N SER A 81 6.58 2.32 5.30
CA SER A 81 6.62 3.78 5.49
C SER A 81 6.37 4.48 4.15
N ILE A 82 5.44 5.42 4.16
CA ILE A 82 5.08 6.19 2.97
C ILE A 82 5.23 7.68 3.26
N ASP A 83 5.91 8.39 2.38
CA ASP A 83 5.94 9.85 2.39
C ASP A 83 4.73 10.36 1.61
N LEU A 84 3.63 10.60 2.33
CA LEU A 84 2.38 10.99 1.70
C LEU A 84 2.50 12.37 1.03
N ALA A 85 3.27 13.28 1.60
CA ALA A 85 3.45 14.62 1.03
C ALA A 85 4.16 14.54 -0.33
N ALA A 86 5.20 13.71 -0.43
CA ALA A 86 5.91 13.49 -1.69
C ALA A 86 5.00 12.85 -2.73
N LEU A 87 4.20 11.85 -2.33
CA LEU A 87 3.27 11.19 -3.22
C LEU A 87 2.18 12.15 -3.72
N ALA A 88 1.66 13.01 -2.84
CA ALA A 88 0.67 14.02 -3.20
C ALA A 88 1.23 15.02 -4.23
N ARG A 89 2.51 15.40 -4.08
CA ARG A 89 3.16 16.29 -5.05
C ARG A 89 3.29 15.63 -6.42
N GLU A 90 3.65 14.35 -6.46
CA GLU A 90 3.74 13.59 -7.72
C GLU A 90 2.39 13.50 -8.42
N VAL A 91 1.33 13.23 -7.68
CA VAL A 91 -0.03 13.15 -8.22
C VAL A 91 -0.48 14.50 -8.76
N THR A 92 -0.23 15.59 -8.03
CA THR A 92 -0.55 16.95 -8.48
C THR A 92 0.17 17.28 -9.79
N SER A 93 1.46 16.93 -9.89
CA SER A 93 2.25 17.14 -11.09
C SER A 93 1.67 16.38 -12.29
N LYS A 94 1.27 15.13 -12.08
CA LYS A 94 0.64 14.31 -13.13
C LYS A 94 -0.69 14.91 -13.59
N LYS A 95 -1.51 15.40 -12.66
CA LYS A 95 -2.77 16.07 -12.99
C LYS A 95 -2.56 17.33 -13.80
N LEU A 96 -1.57 18.14 -13.44
CA LEU A 96 -1.23 19.37 -14.17
C LEU A 96 -0.77 19.06 -15.59
N VAL A 97 0.06 18.05 -15.79
CA VAL A 97 0.51 17.62 -17.12
C VAL A 97 -0.68 17.17 -17.96
N SER A 98 -1.58 16.40 -17.37
CA SER A 98 -2.77 15.93 -18.07
C SER A 98 -3.68 17.09 -18.49
N LEU A 99 -3.88 18.07 -17.63
CA LEU A 99 -4.66 19.27 -17.93
C LEU A 99 -4.00 20.11 -19.04
N SER A 100 -2.69 20.23 -19.01
CA SER A 100 -1.93 20.95 -20.05
C SER A 100 -2.13 20.29 -21.41
N LYS A 101 -2.09 18.97 -21.49
CA LYS A 101 -2.36 18.24 -22.72
C LYS A 101 -3.76 18.48 -23.27
N VAL A 102 -4.74 18.52 -22.38
CA VAL A 102 -6.14 18.79 -22.77
C VAL A 102 -6.30 20.23 -23.26
N SER A 103 -5.64 21.17 -22.65
CA SER A 103 -5.77 22.59 -23.00
C SER A 103 -5.12 22.95 -24.33
N ILE A 104 -4.20 22.15 -24.83
CA ILE A 104 -3.55 22.34 -26.11
C ILE A 104 -4.45 21.94 -27.29
N LEU A 105 -5.38 21.06 -27.03
CA LEU A 105 -6.32 20.59 -28.04
C LEU A 105 -7.47 21.55 -28.25
#